data_db30aac04d4d849276203d39ff3ff330
#
_entry.id   db30aac04d4d849276203d39ff3ff330
#
_cell.length_a   1.000
_cell.length_b   1.000
_cell.length_c   1.000
_cell.angle_alpha   90.00
_cell.angle_beta   90.00
_cell.angle_gamma   90.00
#
_symmetry.space_group_name_H-M   'P 1'
#
loop_
_entity.id
_entity.type
_entity.pdbx_description
1 polymer ?
#
loop_
_entity_poly.entity_id
_entity_poly.type
_entity_poly.pdbx_seq_one_letter_code
_entity_poly.pdbx_strand_id
1 'polypeptide(L)'
;MPTQEIRTYGIDRMEQIEILKTKFKRLKENPLLEFENVLGVVYSIHPLQKVVLSFSKQQGNYIKTLPIHHSQIILEDSEEELKVELFLKPNFELIQRIMMYGDEVKVIEPKWIVEEIQAKLKNTLKKYE
;
A
#
# COMPACT_ATOMS: atom_id res chain seq x y z
N MET A 1 -7.65 28.33 3.61
CA MET A 1 -8.78 27.38 3.51
C MET A 1 -8.39 26.04 4.08
N PRO A 2 -9.20 25.43 4.94
CA PRO A 2 -8.93 24.06 5.35
C PRO A 2 -9.03 23.16 4.12
N THR A 3 -7.98 22.36 3.87
CA THR A 3 -8.02 21.33 2.84
C THR A 3 -8.99 20.23 3.28
N GLN A 4 -9.86 19.77 2.39
CA GLN A 4 -10.78 18.64 2.68
C GLN A 4 -10.08 17.28 2.57
N GLU A 5 -8.76 17.27 2.57
CA GLU A 5 -7.95 16.06 2.46
C GLU A 5 -7.67 15.46 3.83
N ILE A 6 -7.75 14.14 3.92
CA ILE A 6 -7.29 13.38 5.09
C ILE A 6 -5.76 13.36 5.06
N ARG A 7 -5.15 13.76 6.18
CA ARG A 7 -3.70 13.74 6.35
C ARG A 7 -3.32 12.98 7.61
N THR A 8 -2.20 12.30 7.55
CA THR A 8 -1.63 11.58 8.69
C THR A 8 -0.51 12.40 9.30
N TYR A 9 -0.54 12.57 10.62
CA TYR A 9 0.48 13.31 11.37
C TYR A 9 1.10 12.39 12.42
N GLY A 10 2.44 12.45 12.55
CA GLY A 10 3.15 11.78 13.64
C GLY A 10 3.00 12.54 14.95
N ILE A 11 2.48 11.91 15.97
CA ILE A 11 2.31 12.53 17.31
C ILE A 11 3.68 12.91 17.90
N ASP A 12 4.70 12.13 17.64
CA ASP A 12 6.09 12.35 18.05
C ASP A 12 6.74 13.63 17.49
N ARG A 13 6.11 14.20 16.44
CA ARG A 13 6.59 15.43 15.78
C ARG A 13 5.77 16.66 16.12
N MET A 14 4.82 16.54 17.03
CA MET A 14 3.99 17.67 17.47
C MET A 14 4.71 18.45 18.56
N GLU A 15 4.89 19.74 18.35
CA GLU A 15 5.47 20.71 19.29
C GLU A 15 4.48 21.85 19.55
N GLN A 16 4.60 22.49 20.68
CA GLN A 16 3.81 23.68 21.06
C GLN A 16 2.29 23.47 20.94
N ILE A 17 1.80 22.35 21.52
CA ILE A 17 0.39 22.00 21.46
C ILE A 17 -0.40 22.92 22.37
N GLU A 18 -1.46 23.57 21.84
CA GLU A 18 -2.36 24.43 22.57
C GLU A 18 -3.81 23.93 22.44
N ILE A 19 -4.55 24.01 23.55
CA ILE A 19 -5.98 23.72 23.53
C ILE A 19 -6.73 24.99 23.16
N LEU A 20 -7.34 24.99 21.99
CA LEU A 20 -8.12 26.13 21.53
C LEU A 20 -9.52 26.16 22.16
N LYS A 21 -10.09 27.35 22.34
CA LYS A 21 -11.48 27.52 22.78
C LYS A 21 -12.50 27.22 21.69
N THR A 22 -12.06 27.20 20.43
CA THR A 22 -12.91 26.86 19.28
C THR A 22 -13.27 25.39 19.28
N LYS A 23 -14.54 25.10 19.00
CA LYS A 23 -15.05 23.73 18.88
C LYS A 23 -14.98 23.27 17.42
N PHE A 24 -14.71 22.00 17.22
CA PHE A 24 -14.80 21.37 15.91
C PHE A 24 -16.07 20.52 15.81
N LYS A 25 -16.55 20.32 14.59
CA LYS A 25 -17.65 19.40 14.31
C LYS A 25 -17.06 18.01 14.03
N ARG A 26 -17.50 17.00 14.77
CA ARG A 26 -17.10 15.62 14.49
C ARG A 26 -17.55 15.20 13.10
N LEU A 27 -16.69 14.47 12.39
CA LEU A 27 -17.06 13.82 11.14
C LEU A 27 -18.18 12.81 11.42
N LYS A 28 -19.13 12.70 10.50
CA LYS A 28 -20.23 11.73 10.60
C LYS A 28 -19.72 10.30 10.44
N GLU A 29 -18.69 10.12 9.64
CA GLU A 29 -18.06 8.82 9.34
C GLU A 29 -16.75 8.68 10.13
N ASN A 30 -16.45 7.45 10.53
CA ASN A 30 -15.20 7.15 11.21
C ASN A 30 -14.05 7.20 10.17
N PRO A 31 -13.11 8.15 10.25
CA PRO A 31 -12.02 8.25 9.28
C PRO A 31 -11.08 7.04 9.31
N LEU A 32 -11.09 6.25 10.38
CA LEU A 32 -10.29 5.02 10.49
C LEU A 32 -10.72 3.94 9.47
N LEU A 33 -12.00 3.97 9.02
CA LEU A 33 -12.48 3.03 8.01
C LEU A 33 -11.75 3.16 6.67
N GLU A 34 -11.25 4.35 6.36
CA GLU A 34 -10.45 4.57 5.15
C GLU A 34 -9.13 3.77 5.16
N PHE A 35 -8.59 3.49 6.34
CA PHE A 35 -7.34 2.73 6.48
C PHE A 35 -7.52 1.21 6.41
N GLU A 36 -8.74 0.70 6.46
CA GLU A 36 -9.02 -0.73 6.22
C GLU A 36 -8.73 -1.14 4.76
N ASN A 37 -8.83 -0.19 3.85
CA ASN A 37 -8.68 -0.39 2.41
C ASN A 37 -7.27 -0.06 1.88
N VAL A 38 -6.33 0.23 2.76
CA VAL A 38 -4.95 0.55 2.40
C VAL A 38 -3.98 -0.37 3.13
N LEU A 39 -2.77 -0.43 2.64
CA LEU A 39 -1.66 -1.03 3.38
C LEU A 39 -1.04 0.04 4.29
N GLY A 40 -0.92 -0.28 5.59
CA GLY A 40 -0.32 0.63 6.56
C GLY A 40 -1.19 1.84 6.90
N VAL A 41 -0.57 3.00 7.04
CA VAL A 41 -1.21 4.22 7.57
C VAL A 41 -1.16 5.42 6.63
N VAL A 42 -0.69 5.24 5.41
CA VAL A 42 -0.65 6.30 4.40
C VAL A 42 -1.99 6.37 3.66
N TYR A 43 -2.64 7.52 3.72
CA TYR A 43 -3.88 7.76 2.98
C TYR A 43 -3.66 7.63 1.47
N SER A 44 -4.60 7.01 0.77
CA SER A 44 -4.56 6.84 -0.68
C SER A 44 -5.57 7.74 -1.39
N ILE A 45 -5.11 8.38 -2.46
CA ILE A 45 -5.96 9.12 -3.41
C ILE A 45 -6.55 8.23 -4.50
N HIS A 46 -6.07 6.99 -4.60
CA HIS A 46 -6.55 6.04 -5.61
C HIS A 46 -7.85 5.35 -5.19
N PRO A 47 -8.71 4.98 -6.13
CA PRO A 47 -9.90 4.19 -5.83
C PRO A 47 -9.55 2.76 -5.42
N LEU A 48 -10.50 2.08 -4.76
CA LEU A 48 -10.44 0.63 -4.56
C LEU A 48 -10.28 -0.08 -5.89
N GLN A 49 -9.30 -0.93 -5.99
CA GLN A 49 -9.01 -1.67 -7.22
C GLN A 49 -8.31 -2.98 -6.93
N LYS A 50 -8.37 -3.85 -7.91
CA LYS A 50 -7.69 -5.13 -7.90
C LYS A 50 -6.20 -4.94 -8.19
N VAL A 51 -5.36 -5.58 -7.37
CA VAL A 51 -3.92 -5.67 -7.58
C VAL A 51 -3.55 -7.15 -7.58
N VAL A 52 -2.94 -7.62 -8.64
CA VAL A 52 -2.50 -9.02 -8.77
C VAL A 52 -0.97 -9.07 -8.75
N LEU A 53 -0.46 -9.87 -7.84
CA LEU A 53 0.97 -10.10 -7.64
C LEU A 53 1.29 -11.58 -7.85
N SER A 54 2.40 -11.84 -8.52
CA SER A 54 2.99 -13.18 -8.63
C SER A 54 4.29 -13.22 -7.85
N PHE A 55 4.40 -14.16 -6.93
CA PHE A 55 5.59 -14.39 -6.11
C PHE A 55 6.30 -15.65 -6.53
N SER A 56 7.63 -15.71 -6.35
CA SER A 56 8.38 -16.95 -6.39
C SER A 56 7.80 -17.96 -5.41
N LYS A 57 8.05 -19.24 -5.62
CA LYS A 57 7.61 -20.31 -4.71
C LYS A 57 8.11 -20.08 -3.29
N GLN A 58 9.37 -19.68 -3.14
CA GLN A 58 9.98 -19.43 -1.85
C GLN A 58 9.29 -18.28 -1.11
N GLN A 59 9.19 -17.13 -1.73
CA GLN A 59 8.52 -15.96 -1.13
C GLN A 59 7.03 -16.22 -0.93
N GLY A 60 6.40 -16.94 -1.83
CA GLY A 60 4.99 -17.32 -1.75
C GLY A 60 4.63 -18.10 -0.47
N ASN A 61 5.52 -18.93 0.03
CA ASN A 61 5.30 -19.65 1.29
C ASN A 61 5.14 -18.68 2.48
N TYR A 62 5.90 -17.60 2.51
CA TYR A 62 5.75 -16.54 3.53
C TYR A 62 4.46 -15.75 3.34
N ILE A 63 4.11 -15.43 2.10
CA ILE A 63 2.89 -14.68 1.77
C ILE A 63 1.62 -15.46 2.14
N LYS A 64 1.62 -16.79 2.04
CA LYS A 64 0.50 -17.63 2.49
C LYS A 64 0.30 -17.58 4.00
N THR A 65 1.39 -17.59 4.77
CA THR A 65 1.33 -17.60 6.24
C THR A 65 1.15 -16.21 6.82
N LEU A 66 1.63 -15.19 6.14
CA LEU A 66 1.54 -13.79 6.56
C LEU A 66 1.01 -12.93 5.38
N PRO A 67 -0.32 -12.90 5.18
CA PRO A 67 -0.93 -12.12 4.10
C PRO A 67 -0.54 -10.64 4.15
N ILE A 68 -0.39 -10.05 2.98
CA ILE A 68 -0.04 -8.62 2.84
C ILE A 68 -1.17 -7.73 3.33
N HIS A 69 -2.41 -8.12 3.05
CA HIS A 69 -3.62 -7.39 3.40
C HIS A 69 -4.77 -8.37 3.65
N HIS A 70 -5.74 -8.00 4.46
CA HIS A 70 -6.89 -8.86 4.77
C HIS A 70 -7.73 -9.26 3.55
N SER A 71 -7.67 -8.46 2.46
CA SER A 71 -8.36 -8.77 1.20
C SER A 71 -7.67 -9.83 0.35
N GLN A 72 -6.50 -10.33 0.75
CA GLN A 72 -5.71 -11.26 -0.05
C GLN A 72 -6.46 -12.56 -0.33
N ILE A 73 -6.53 -12.92 -1.62
CA ILE A 73 -7.01 -14.22 -2.10
C ILE A 73 -5.93 -14.88 -2.95
N ILE A 74 -5.80 -16.19 -2.81
CA ILE A 74 -4.88 -16.97 -3.65
C ILE A 74 -5.60 -17.32 -4.95
N LEU A 75 -5.03 -16.89 -6.08
CA LEU A 75 -5.52 -17.22 -7.42
C LEU A 75 -4.88 -18.49 -7.97
N GLU A 76 -3.60 -18.70 -7.68
CA GLU A 76 -2.83 -19.85 -8.14
C GLU A 76 -1.73 -20.16 -7.13
N ASP A 77 -1.54 -21.43 -6.82
CA ASP A 77 -0.46 -21.93 -5.99
C ASP A 77 0.16 -23.16 -6.69
N SER A 78 1.18 -22.92 -7.48
CA SER A 78 1.89 -23.96 -8.25
C SER A 78 3.30 -24.21 -7.72
N GLU A 79 4.01 -25.13 -8.32
CA GLU A 79 5.42 -25.37 -7.99
C GLU A 79 6.33 -24.21 -8.41
N GLU A 80 5.89 -23.36 -9.31
CA GLU A 80 6.68 -22.25 -9.85
C GLU A 80 6.35 -20.91 -9.20
N GLU A 81 5.06 -20.65 -8.95
CA GLU A 81 4.60 -19.35 -8.46
C GLU A 81 3.43 -19.43 -7.50
N LEU A 82 3.30 -18.41 -6.67
CA LEU A 82 2.08 -18.08 -5.95
C LEU A 82 1.50 -16.79 -6.53
N LYS A 83 0.31 -16.85 -7.07
CA LYS A 83 -0.40 -15.67 -7.58
C LYS A 83 -1.51 -15.29 -6.60
N VAL A 84 -1.49 -14.04 -6.16
CA VAL A 84 -2.48 -13.51 -5.21
C VAL A 84 -3.15 -12.26 -5.76
N GLU A 85 -4.39 -12.07 -5.37
CA GLU A 85 -5.17 -10.85 -5.60
C GLU A 85 -5.34 -10.10 -4.30
N LEU A 86 -5.12 -8.79 -4.35
CA LEU A 86 -5.48 -7.84 -3.31
C LEU A 86 -6.56 -6.91 -3.85
N PHE A 87 -7.51 -6.53 -3.01
CA PHE A 87 -8.51 -5.52 -3.32
C PHE A 87 -8.39 -4.38 -2.30
N LEU A 88 -7.78 -3.29 -2.71
CA LEU A 88 -7.41 -2.19 -1.83
C LEU A 88 -7.24 -0.87 -2.62
N LYS A 89 -7.04 0.20 -1.90
CA LYS A 89 -6.63 1.49 -2.48
C LYS A 89 -5.10 1.55 -2.50
N PRO A 90 -4.44 1.40 -3.67
CA PRO A 90 -2.99 1.46 -3.75
C PRO A 90 -2.44 2.77 -3.19
N ASN A 91 -1.36 2.70 -2.43
CA ASN A 91 -0.69 3.82 -1.82
C ASN A 91 0.83 3.66 -1.87
N PHE A 92 1.54 4.64 -1.33
CA PHE A 92 2.99 4.62 -1.25
C PHE A 92 3.55 3.38 -0.51
N GLU A 93 2.90 2.98 0.59
CA GLU A 93 3.35 1.80 1.37
C GLU A 93 3.20 0.50 0.58
N LEU A 94 2.17 0.36 -0.26
CA LEU A 94 2.03 -0.79 -1.15
C LEU A 94 3.19 -0.85 -2.15
N ILE A 95 3.51 0.28 -2.78
CA ILE A 95 4.63 0.35 -3.73
C ILE A 95 5.95 0.00 -3.04
N GLN A 96 6.18 0.54 -1.83
CA GLN A 96 7.35 0.22 -1.03
C GLN A 96 7.41 -1.25 -0.66
N ARG A 97 6.29 -1.84 -0.26
CA ARG A 97 6.21 -3.27 0.07
C ARG A 97 6.56 -4.15 -1.13
N ILE A 98 6.04 -3.81 -2.30
CA ILE A 98 6.37 -4.52 -3.55
C ILE A 98 7.88 -4.42 -3.85
N MET A 99 8.44 -3.20 -3.75
CA MET A 99 9.87 -2.99 -3.98
C MET A 99 10.76 -3.74 -3.00
N MET A 100 10.31 -3.93 -1.77
CA MET A 100 11.05 -4.66 -0.73
C MET A 100 11.27 -6.15 -1.10
N TYR A 101 10.35 -6.76 -1.84
CA TYR A 101 10.50 -8.15 -2.26
C TYR A 101 11.52 -8.35 -3.40
N GLY A 102 11.96 -7.26 -4.03
CA GLY A 102 12.97 -7.30 -5.10
C GLY A 102 12.53 -8.14 -6.30
N ASP A 103 13.35 -9.09 -6.69
CA ASP A 103 13.12 -9.98 -7.83
C ASP A 103 12.21 -11.19 -7.49
N GLU A 104 11.74 -11.30 -6.25
CA GLU A 104 10.84 -12.35 -5.81
C GLU A 104 9.35 -12.05 -6.08
N VAL A 105 9.04 -10.88 -6.63
CA VAL A 105 7.67 -10.47 -6.95
C VAL A 105 7.56 -9.85 -8.33
N LYS A 106 6.44 -10.12 -8.98
CA LYS A 106 6.05 -9.47 -10.23
C LYS A 106 4.63 -8.92 -10.10
N VAL A 107 4.43 -7.65 -10.42
CA VAL A 107 3.10 -7.05 -10.53
C VAL A 107 2.50 -7.49 -11.87
N ILE A 108 1.32 -8.10 -11.82
CA ILE A 108 0.57 -8.50 -13.02
C ILE A 108 -0.44 -7.41 -13.41
N GLU A 109 -1.18 -6.90 -12.43
CA GLU A 109 -2.20 -5.85 -12.57
C GLU A 109 -2.16 -4.91 -11.36
N PRO A 110 -2.58 -3.65 -11.50
CA PRO A 110 -2.94 -2.95 -12.74
C PRO A 110 -1.69 -2.44 -13.50
N LYS A 111 -1.87 -2.12 -14.77
CA LYS A 111 -0.78 -1.68 -15.65
C LYS A 111 -0.03 -0.44 -15.12
N TRP A 112 -0.74 0.52 -14.55
CA TRP A 112 -0.10 1.73 -14.03
C TRP A 112 0.87 1.45 -12.87
N ILE A 113 0.59 0.45 -12.01
CA ILE A 113 1.53 0.02 -10.95
C ILE A 113 2.75 -0.65 -11.58
N VAL A 114 2.55 -1.50 -12.60
CA VAL A 114 3.67 -2.11 -13.35
C VAL A 114 4.60 -1.03 -13.89
N GLU A 115 4.04 -0.01 -14.54
CA GLU A 115 4.80 1.12 -15.10
C GLU A 115 5.54 1.92 -14.02
N GLU A 116 4.89 2.18 -12.89
CA GLU A 116 5.51 2.87 -11.75
C GLU A 116 6.69 2.08 -11.17
N ILE A 117 6.51 0.77 -10.96
CA ILE A 117 7.59 -0.11 -10.46
C ILE A 117 8.75 -0.15 -11.45
N GLN A 118 8.46 -0.30 -12.74
CA GLN A 118 9.51 -0.29 -13.78
C GLN A 118 10.32 1.01 -13.78
N ALA A 119 9.64 2.15 -13.65
CA ALA A 119 10.31 3.45 -13.59
C ALA A 119 11.23 3.57 -12.37
N LYS A 120 10.74 3.13 -11.19
CA LYS A 120 11.53 3.12 -9.95
C LYS A 120 12.75 2.20 -10.06
N LEU A 121 12.59 1.00 -10.63
CA LEU A 121 13.69 0.06 -10.81
C LEU A 121 14.76 0.61 -11.75
N LYS A 122 14.38 1.23 -12.87
CA LYS A 122 15.31 1.90 -13.78
C LYS A 122 16.08 3.02 -13.09
N ASN A 123 15.38 3.85 -12.30
CA ASN A 123 16.02 4.94 -11.57
C ASN A 123 16.93 4.41 -10.46
N THR A 124 16.55 3.31 -9.82
CA THR A 124 17.40 2.65 -8.83
C THR A 124 18.67 2.10 -9.47
N LEU A 125 18.54 1.38 -10.57
CA LEU A 125 19.68 0.81 -11.28
C LEU A 125 20.72 1.89 -11.68
N LYS A 126 20.24 3.03 -12.18
CA LYS A 126 21.14 4.17 -12.53
C LYS A 126 21.99 4.67 -11.38
N LYS A 127 21.57 4.48 -10.13
CA LYS A 127 22.36 4.90 -8.94
C LYS A 127 23.54 3.98 -8.65
N TYR A 128 23.54 2.78 -9.21
CA TYR A 128 24.57 1.77 -9.03
C TYR A 128 25.50 1.61 -10.25
N GLU A 129 25.22 2.34 -11.30
CA GLU A 129 26.03 2.38 -12.52
C GLU A 129 27.19 3.43 -12.45
#